data_7bf3c54bc4be68f1b23a96f6d51aefeb
#
_entry.id   7bf3c54bc4be68f1b23a96f6d51aefeb
#
_cell.length_a   1.000
_cell.length_b   1.000
_cell.length_c   1.000
_cell.angle_alpha   90.00
_cell.angle_beta   90.00
_cell.angle_gamma   90.00
#
_symmetry.space_group_name_H-M   'P 1'
#
loop_
_entity.id
_entity.type
_entity.pdbx_description
1 polymer ?
#
loop_
_entity_poly.entity_id
_entity_poly.type
_entity_poly.pdbx_seq_one_letter_code
_entity_poly.pdbx_strand_id
1 'polypeptide(L)'
;MMTAEFLRALAGDIAAGKPVELSSDDFPCFTAEALEGRAHVAPAALAGISAGLTPADACVFERAAKAIDEGDLAWIGFKYVYDASAACENVDNEVTKKYGDVGSGCGDSFVFFCNDAKEIVCGREYSPRDIFQMKDATRGPAMHTEQFDGLTWLAVPLFDKVRVWLLGASDASAEVAALAHHVGFDVVAVDYDPAYISEERFPNARRVLLGGGNFDELSRIAANPADYACVLTRGHMFDPEACVWSIRNNLHYTGMMGCKGKNDTVHDLVLSKGGTEEGWERIKRPIGLKFGAKTPAELAIAIVAELVDERYKPNYSEAARAKHDSNLGR
;
A
#
# COMPACT_ATOMS: atom_id res chain seq x y z
N MET A 1 -9.45 -11.57 -1.89
CA MET A 1 -9.54 -10.16 -1.48
C MET A 1 -10.60 -10.05 -0.41
N MET A 2 -10.29 -9.43 0.69
CA MET A 2 -11.23 -9.23 1.79
C MET A 2 -12.34 -8.26 1.35
N THR A 3 -13.61 -8.68 1.43
CA THR A 3 -14.74 -7.86 0.99
C THR A 3 -15.52 -7.33 2.21
N ALA A 4 -16.19 -6.21 2.04
CA ALA A 4 -17.06 -5.66 3.08
C ALA A 4 -18.20 -6.64 3.43
N GLU A 5 -18.72 -7.39 2.46
CA GLU A 5 -19.75 -8.41 2.69
C GLU A 5 -19.24 -9.56 3.56
N PHE A 6 -18.03 -10.08 3.28
CA PHE A 6 -17.38 -11.10 4.11
C PHE A 6 -17.20 -10.62 5.55
N LEU A 7 -16.68 -9.39 5.75
CA LEU A 7 -16.47 -8.86 7.09
C LEU A 7 -17.77 -8.64 7.86
N ARG A 8 -18.87 -8.24 7.20
CA ARG A 8 -20.20 -8.14 7.84
C ARG A 8 -20.76 -9.50 8.23
N ALA A 9 -20.60 -10.51 7.38
CA ALA A 9 -21.03 -11.87 7.72
C ALA A 9 -20.26 -12.39 8.93
N LEU A 10 -18.95 -12.19 8.95
CA LEU A 10 -18.07 -12.54 10.06
C LEU A 10 -18.46 -11.80 11.34
N ALA A 11 -18.71 -10.50 11.28
CA ALA A 11 -19.20 -9.72 12.42
C ALA A 11 -20.52 -10.26 12.97
N GLY A 12 -21.46 -10.63 12.09
CA GLY A 12 -22.74 -11.21 12.49
C GLY A 12 -22.60 -12.55 13.22
N ASP A 13 -21.72 -13.42 12.76
CA ASP A 13 -21.45 -14.71 13.41
C ASP A 13 -20.75 -14.52 14.77
N ILE A 14 -19.78 -13.60 14.87
CA ILE A 14 -19.11 -13.25 16.13
C ILE A 14 -20.10 -12.64 17.12
N ALA A 15 -20.94 -11.70 16.69
CA ALA A 15 -21.97 -11.09 17.55
C ALA A 15 -22.97 -12.11 18.09
N ALA A 16 -23.29 -13.13 17.28
CA ALA A 16 -24.15 -14.24 17.67
C ALA A 16 -23.47 -15.29 18.57
N GLY A 17 -22.18 -15.10 18.89
CA GLY A 17 -21.38 -16.06 19.69
C GLY A 17 -21.13 -17.39 18.99
N LYS A 18 -21.22 -17.44 17.66
CA LYS A 18 -20.90 -18.65 16.91
C LYS A 18 -19.38 -18.86 16.87
N PRO A 19 -18.91 -20.10 16.87
CA PRO A 19 -17.50 -20.39 16.62
C PRO A 19 -17.08 -19.87 15.23
N VAL A 20 -16.01 -19.09 15.19
CA VAL A 20 -15.44 -18.54 13.97
C VAL A 20 -14.00 -19.04 13.85
N GLU A 21 -13.63 -19.50 12.68
CA GLU A 21 -12.26 -19.87 12.34
C GLU A 21 -11.73 -18.93 11.27
N LEU A 22 -10.72 -18.12 11.64
CA LEU A 22 -10.00 -17.27 10.70
C LEU A 22 -8.94 -18.10 9.99
N SER A 23 -8.85 -17.96 8.69
CA SER A 23 -7.91 -18.71 7.85
C SER A 23 -6.95 -17.81 7.07
N SER A 24 -5.84 -18.36 6.60
CA SER A 24 -4.93 -17.66 5.68
C SER A 24 -5.56 -17.39 4.30
N ASP A 25 -6.61 -18.11 3.93
CA ASP A 25 -7.36 -17.83 2.70
C ASP A 25 -8.14 -16.51 2.83
N ASP A 26 -8.67 -16.24 4.03
CA ASP A 26 -9.36 -14.99 4.35
C ASP A 26 -8.37 -13.84 4.56
N PHE A 27 -7.19 -14.13 5.12
CA PHE A 27 -6.14 -13.17 5.45
C PHE A 27 -4.80 -13.58 4.83
N PRO A 28 -4.61 -13.41 3.50
CA PRO A 28 -3.42 -13.91 2.79
C PRO A 28 -2.07 -13.36 3.29
N CYS A 29 -2.08 -12.20 3.95
CA CYS A 29 -0.87 -11.63 4.54
C CYS A 29 -0.36 -12.41 5.78
N PHE A 30 -1.11 -13.39 6.28
CA PHE A 30 -0.69 -14.32 7.33
C PHE A 30 -0.13 -15.64 6.80
N THR A 31 0.08 -15.77 5.50
CA THR A 31 0.79 -16.94 4.96
C THR A 31 2.26 -16.93 5.41
N ALA A 32 2.83 -18.12 5.52
CA ALA A 32 4.26 -18.26 5.87
C ALA A 32 5.17 -17.48 4.90
N GLU A 33 4.78 -17.41 3.62
CA GLU A 33 5.48 -16.67 2.58
C GLU A 33 5.40 -15.14 2.79
N ALA A 34 4.23 -14.61 3.13
CA ALA A 34 4.06 -13.19 3.42
C ALA A 34 4.78 -12.73 4.70
N LEU A 35 5.00 -13.66 5.63
CA LEU A 35 5.70 -13.44 6.91
C LEU A 35 7.13 -13.99 6.87
N GLU A 36 7.76 -14.08 5.71
CA GLU A 36 9.11 -14.61 5.53
C GLU A 36 10.09 -14.01 6.55
N GLY A 37 10.88 -14.90 7.20
CA GLY A 37 11.77 -14.52 8.31
C GLY A 37 11.09 -14.34 9.67
N ARG A 38 9.75 -14.46 9.75
CA ARG A 38 8.93 -14.34 10.97
C ARG A 38 8.08 -15.58 11.20
N ALA A 39 8.62 -16.74 10.86
CA ALA A 39 7.92 -18.03 10.77
C ALA A 39 7.28 -18.52 12.09
N HIS A 40 7.73 -18.01 13.24
CA HIS A 40 7.16 -18.35 14.54
C HIS A 40 5.75 -17.80 14.78
N VAL A 41 5.27 -16.89 13.89
CA VAL A 41 4.00 -16.19 14.08
C VAL A 41 2.87 -16.77 13.23
N ALA A 42 3.18 -17.44 12.10
CA ALA A 42 2.23 -17.53 11.01
C ALA A 42 0.99 -18.43 11.19
N PRO A 43 1.02 -19.76 11.24
CA PRO A 43 -0.23 -20.53 11.18
C PRO A 43 -0.96 -20.64 12.52
N ALA A 44 -0.23 -20.69 13.64
CA ALA A 44 -0.82 -20.78 14.97
C ALA A 44 -1.50 -19.50 15.44
N ALA A 45 -1.10 -18.34 14.86
CA ALA A 45 -1.63 -17.04 15.26
C ALA A 45 -3.12 -16.92 14.96
N LEU A 46 -3.56 -17.27 13.74
CA LEU A 46 -4.97 -17.16 13.36
C LEU A 46 -5.87 -18.08 14.20
N ALA A 47 -5.44 -19.32 14.47
CA ALA A 47 -6.17 -20.23 15.33
C ALA A 47 -6.29 -19.70 16.78
N GLY A 48 -5.20 -19.17 17.34
CA GLY A 48 -5.19 -18.56 18.67
C GLY A 48 -6.05 -17.31 18.76
N ILE A 49 -6.04 -16.46 17.73
CA ILE A 49 -6.90 -15.28 17.64
C ILE A 49 -8.38 -15.70 17.54
N SER A 50 -8.70 -16.68 16.67
CA SER A 50 -10.05 -17.20 16.50
C SER A 50 -10.64 -17.71 17.82
N ALA A 51 -9.85 -18.46 18.58
CA ALA A 51 -10.26 -18.97 19.89
C ALA A 51 -10.49 -17.87 20.95
N GLY A 52 -9.84 -16.71 20.76
CA GLY A 52 -9.97 -15.56 21.67
C GLY A 52 -11.07 -14.58 21.31
N LEU A 53 -11.77 -14.73 20.17
CA LEU A 53 -12.83 -13.83 19.75
C LEU A 53 -14.05 -13.91 20.68
N THR A 54 -14.62 -12.75 20.97
CA THR A 54 -15.83 -12.60 21.80
C THR A 54 -16.88 -11.80 21.02
N PRO A 55 -18.17 -11.84 21.40
CA PRO A 55 -19.20 -11.04 20.76
C PRO A 55 -18.90 -9.53 20.70
N ALA A 56 -18.13 -9.01 21.65
CA ALA A 56 -17.72 -7.61 21.67
C ALA A 56 -16.77 -7.24 20.50
N ASP A 57 -16.03 -8.21 19.97
CA ASP A 57 -15.09 -7.97 18.87
C ASP A 57 -15.80 -7.79 17.51
N ALA A 58 -17.10 -8.05 17.42
CA ALA A 58 -17.90 -7.82 16.21
C ALA A 58 -17.80 -6.38 15.68
N CYS A 59 -17.73 -5.39 16.59
CA CYS A 59 -17.62 -3.98 16.23
C CYS A 59 -16.37 -3.66 15.39
N VAL A 60 -15.30 -4.43 15.56
CA VAL A 60 -14.05 -4.28 14.79
C VAL A 60 -14.29 -4.64 13.33
N PHE A 61 -14.93 -5.77 13.06
CA PHE A 61 -15.22 -6.26 11.72
C PHE A 61 -16.29 -5.43 11.01
N GLU A 62 -17.29 -4.93 11.75
CA GLU A 62 -18.28 -3.97 11.22
C GLU A 62 -17.61 -2.67 10.78
N ARG A 63 -16.73 -2.11 11.61
CA ARG A 63 -15.99 -0.87 11.28
C ARG A 63 -15.05 -1.09 10.10
N ALA A 64 -14.40 -2.28 10.03
CA ALA A 64 -13.56 -2.66 8.92
C ALA A 64 -14.34 -2.76 7.60
N ALA A 65 -15.52 -3.38 7.63
CA ALA A 65 -16.40 -3.45 6.46
C ALA A 65 -16.82 -2.06 5.97
N LYS A 66 -17.16 -1.16 6.90
CA LYS A 66 -17.50 0.22 6.60
C LYS A 66 -16.33 0.97 5.95
N ALA A 67 -15.11 0.77 6.44
CA ALA A 67 -13.91 1.40 5.88
C ALA A 67 -13.68 0.99 4.41
N ILE A 68 -13.93 -0.30 4.07
CA ILE A 68 -13.84 -0.77 2.68
C ILE A 68 -14.87 -0.04 1.80
N ASP A 69 -16.12 0.10 2.25
CA ASP A 69 -17.16 0.79 1.48
C ASP A 69 -16.87 2.28 1.28
N GLU A 70 -16.26 2.91 2.28
CA GLU A 70 -15.90 4.32 2.27
C GLU A 70 -14.59 4.58 1.50
N GLY A 71 -13.83 3.53 1.18
CA GLY A 71 -12.52 3.64 0.55
C GLY A 71 -11.45 4.21 1.48
N ASP A 72 -11.62 4.06 2.80
CA ASP A 72 -10.68 4.53 3.79
C ASP A 72 -9.37 3.74 3.76
N LEU A 73 -8.24 4.42 3.98
CA LEU A 73 -6.99 3.76 4.31
C LEU A 73 -7.05 3.25 5.75
N ALA A 74 -7.31 1.96 5.88
CA ALA A 74 -7.52 1.33 7.17
C ALA A 74 -6.94 -0.09 7.24
N TRP A 75 -6.79 -0.59 8.45
CA TRP A 75 -6.22 -1.90 8.76
C TRP A 75 -7.07 -2.60 9.81
N ILE A 76 -7.21 -3.91 9.65
CA ILE A 76 -7.54 -4.80 10.75
C ILE A 76 -6.24 -5.28 11.38
N GLY A 77 -6.13 -5.21 12.69
CA GLY A 77 -4.93 -5.60 13.41
C GLY A 77 -5.23 -6.63 14.48
N PHE A 78 -4.20 -7.36 14.85
CA PHE A 78 -4.28 -8.44 15.84
C PHE A 78 -3.10 -8.33 16.78
N LYS A 79 -3.37 -8.35 18.09
CA LYS A 79 -2.38 -8.69 19.10
C LYS A 79 -2.45 -10.18 19.31
N TYR A 80 -1.37 -10.89 19.10
CA TYR A 80 -1.29 -12.31 19.31
C TYR A 80 -0.28 -12.62 20.43
N VAL A 81 -0.77 -13.23 21.50
CA VAL A 81 0.04 -13.66 22.64
C VAL A 81 0.25 -15.15 22.52
N TYR A 82 1.50 -15.57 22.32
CA TYR A 82 1.89 -16.99 22.21
C TYR A 82 2.58 -17.51 23.48
N ASP A 83 3.07 -16.62 24.34
CA ASP A 83 3.57 -16.92 25.69
C ASP A 83 3.17 -15.77 26.64
N ALA A 84 2.11 -15.99 27.41
CA ALA A 84 1.57 -14.97 28.31
C ALA A 84 2.54 -14.62 29.45
N SER A 85 3.38 -15.58 29.88
CA SER A 85 4.37 -15.34 30.94
C SER A 85 5.45 -14.38 30.47
N ALA A 86 6.07 -14.69 29.33
CA ALA A 86 7.07 -13.83 28.72
C ALA A 86 6.50 -12.46 28.34
N ALA A 87 5.30 -12.43 27.79
CA ALA A 87 4.62 -11.17 27.42
C ALA A 87 4.41 -10.25 28.61
N CYS A 88 4.13 -10.79 29.80
CA CYS A 88 3.93 -10.01 31.02
C CYS A 88 5.25 -9.63 31.70
N GLU A 89 6.30 -10.45 31.63
CA GLU A 89 7.62 -10.14 32.20
C GLU A 89 8.31 -8.96 31.51
N ASN A 90 8.09 -8.78 30.19
CA ASN A 90 8.63 -7.65 29.43
C ASN A 90 8.08 -6.26 29.85
N VAL A 91 7.14 -6.25 30.77
CA VAL A 91 6.48 -5.04 31.26
C VAL A 91 7.37 -4.19 32.18
N ASP A 92 8.40 -4.79 32.77
CA ASP A 92 9.22 -4.13 33.82
C ASP A 92 10.46 -3.38 33.34
N ASN A 93 10.62 -3.19 32.00
CA ASN A 93 11.74 -2.41 31.51
C ASN A 93 11.54 -0.88 31.68
N GLU A 94 12.63 -0.10 31.61
CA GLU A 94 12.59 1.36 31.82
C GLU A 94 11.66 2.12 30.87
N VAL A 95 11.44 1.59 29.65
CA VAL A 95 10.52 2.15 28.66
C VAL A 95 9.08 2.04 29.13
N THR A 96 8.73 0.94 29.76
CA THR A 96 7.38 0.69 30.29
C THR A 96 7.11 1.59 31.50
N LYS A 97 8.09 1.77 32.38
CA LYS A 97 7.99 2.71 33.53
C LYS A 97 7.75 4.16 33.09
N LYS A 98 8.23 4.53 31.92
CA LYS A 98 8.06 5.88 31.35
C LYS A 98 6.66 6.11 30.77
N TYR A 99 5.99 5.08 30.26
CA TYR A 99 4.72 5.19 29.53
C TYR A 99 3.48 4.74 30.35
N GLY A 100 3.67 4.38 31.61
CA GLY A 100 2.58 4.06 32.55
C GLY A 100 2.28 2.58 32.70
N ASP A 101 1.46 2.29 33.69
CA ASP A 101 1.10 0.95 34.14
C ASP A 101 0.54 0.11 32.99
N VAL A 102 1.00 -1.11 32.88
CA VAL A 102 0.46 -2.10 31.93
C VAL A 102 -0.81 -2.63 32.55
N GLY A 103 -1.92 -2.15 32.08
CA GLY A 103 -3.23 -2.62 32.54
C GLY A 103 -3.40 -4.13 32.45
N SER A 104 -4.38 -4.64 33.17
CA SER A 104 -4.90 -6.00 33.07
C SER A 104 -5.13 -6.32 31.60
N GLY A 105 -4.43 -7.30 31.04
CA GLY A 105 -4.58 -7.70 29.62
C GLY A 105 -3.29 -7.91 28.85
N CYS A 106 -2.12 -7.87 29.52
CA CYS A 106 -0.85 -8.15 28.84
C CYS A 106 -0.81 -9.56 28.21
N GLY A 107 -1.54 -10.52 28.79
CA GLY A 107 -1.63 -11.89 28.36
C GLY A 107 -2.74 -12.21 27.33
N ASP A 108 -3.54 -11.23 26.89
CA ASP A 108 -4.69 -11.49 26.03
C ASP A 108 -4.42 -11.18 24.56
N SER A 109 -4.76 -12.13 23.70
CA SER A 109 -4.87 -11.90 22.26
C SER A 109 -6.18 -11.18 21.94
N PHE A 110 -6.16 -10.22 20.99
CA PHE A 110 -7.36 -9.52 20.56
C PHE A 110 -7.24 -8.95 19.15
N VAL A 111 -8.39 -8.56 18.59
CA VAL A 111 -8.50 -7.89 17.30
C VAL A 111 -8.80 -6.41 17.50
N PHE A 112 -8.32 -5.57 16.59
CA PHE A 112 -8.60 -4.14 16.57
C PHE A 112 -8.71 -3.61 15.14
N PHE A 113 -9.35 -2.47 14.99
CA PHE A 113 -9.35 -1.67 13.77
C PHE A 113 -8.52 -0.41 14.00
N CYS A 114 -7.79 0.03 13.00
CA CYS A 114 -7.14 1.34 12.98
C CYS A 114 -7.16 1.91 11.56
N ASN A 115 -7.49 3.19 11.40
CA ASN A 115 -7.39 3.88 10.12
C ASN A 115 -6.20 4.86 10.10
N ASP A 116 -5.96 5.49 8.96
CA ASP A 116 -4.87 6.47 8.80
C ASP A 116 -5.07 7.73 9.67
N ALA A 117 -6.31 8.09 9.97
CA ALA A 117 -6.64 9.15 10.94
C ALA A 117 -6.39 8.75 12.40
N LYS A 118 -5.90 7.51 12.64
CA LYS A 118 -5.61 6.94 13.97
C LYS A 118 -6.85 6.75 14.85
N GLU A 119 -8.02 6.60 14.23
CA GLU A 119 -9.20 6.06 14.89
C GLU A 119 -8.95 4.60 15.23
N ILE A 120 -9.21 4.22 16.48
CA ILE A 120 -9.08 2.85 16.96
C ILE A 120 -10.47 2.35 17.38
N VAL A 121 -10.83 1.14 16.93
CA VAL A 121 -11.98 0.39 17.43
C VAL A 121 -11.49 -0.96 17.95
N CYS A 122 -11.89 -1.31 19.16
CA CYS A 122 -11.54 -2.56 19.82
C CYS A 122 -12.71 -2.99 20.72
N GLY A 123 -13.04 -4.27 20.73
CA GLY A 123 -14.13 -4.84 21.50
C GLY A 123 -13.86 -5.01 23.00
N ARG A 124 -12.68 -4.62 23.47
CA ARG A 124 -12.25 -4.80 24.86
C ARG A 124 -11.38 -3.65 25.35
N GLU A 125 -11.12 -3.61 26.67
CA GLU A 125 -10.18 -2.66 27.25
C GLU A 125 -8.75 -2.94 26.80
N TYR A 126 -7.98 -1.88 26.60
CA TYR A 126 -6.59 -1.92 26.17
C TYR A 126 -5.76 -0.85 26.90
N SER A 127 -4.49 -1.12 27.07
CA SER A 127 -3.57 -0.24 27.78
C SER A 127 -3.11 0.95 26.90
N PRO A 128 -2.60 2.04 27.48
CA PRO A 128 -1.95 3.11 26.74
C PRO A 128 -0.81 2.63 25.83
N ARG A 129 -0.13 1.55 26.20
CA ARG A 129 0.91 0.90 25.37
C ARG A 129 0.29 0.22 24.15
N ASP A 130 -0.84 -0.47 24.31
CA ASP A 130 -1.55 -1.09 23.20
C ASP A 130 -2.00 -0.02 22.18
N ILE A 131 -2.46 1.14 22.63
CA ILE A 131 -2.82 2.28 21.76
C ILE A 131 -1.66 2.66 20.84
N PHE A 132 -0.47 2.75 21.39
CA PHE A 132 0.71 3.12 20.60
C PHE A 132 0.98 2.08 19.50
N GLN A 133 0.90 0.79 19.83
CA GLN A 133 1.10 -0.29 18.86
C GLN A 133 -0.03 -0.34 17.81
N MET A 134 -1.28 -0.19 18.23
CA MET A 134 -2.43 -0.16 17.31
C MET A 134 -2.33 1.00 16.31
N LYS A 135 -1.82 2.18 16.74
CA LYS A 135 -1.58 3.32 15.84
C LYS A 135 -0.47 3.08 14.83
N ASP A 136 0.41 2.14 15.08
CA ASP A 136 1.50 1.76 14.18
C ASP A 136 1.11 0.65 13.19
N ALA A 137 -0.17 0.27 13.14
CA ALA A 137 -0.71 -0.76 12.23
C ALA A 137 -0.32 -0.58 10.75
N THR A 138 -0.03 0.66 10.34
CA THR A 138 0.39 1.00 8.98
C THR A 138 1.79 0.48 8.60
N ARG A 139 2.56 -0.04 9.56
CA ARG A 139 3.97 -0.46 9.33
C ARG A 139 4.11 -1.82 8.66
N GLY A 140 3.02 -2.49 8.38
CA GLY A 140 3.05 -3.74 7.65
C GLY A 140 2.41 -4.91 8.38
N PRO A 141 2.45 -6.10 7.79
CA PRO A 141 1.72 -7.27 8.27
C PRO A 141 2.21 -7.80 9.62
N ALA A 142 3.48 -7.60 9.97
CA ALA A 142 3.99 -7.95 11.30
C ALA A 142 4.73 -6.75 11.90
N MET A 143 4.21 -6.24 13.00
CA MET A 143 4.70 -5.05 13.68
C MET A 143 5.44 -5.43 14.96
N HIS A 144 6.61 -4.83 15.16
CA HIS A 144 7.33 -4.91 16.44
C HIS A 144 7.57 -6.31 17.01
N THR A 145 7.68 -7.33 16.12
CA THR A 145 7.94 -8.72 16.53
C THR A 145 9.27 -8.91 17.28
N GLU A 146 10.19 -7.97 17.13
CA GLU A 146 11.53 -7.99 17.73
C GLU A 146 11.61 -7.29 19.09
N GLN A 147 10.56 -6.56 19.47
CA GLN A 147 10.55 -5.73 20.68
C GLN A 147 9.87 -6.40 21.87
N PHE A 148 9.16 -7.50 21.64
CA PHE A 148 8.35 -8.15 22.66
C PHE A 148 8.52 -9.65 22.62
N ASP A 149 8.98 -10.23 23.73
CA ASP A 149 8.93 -11.68 23.91
C ASP A 149 7.48 -12.10 24.25
N GLY A 150 7.07 -13.25 23.76
CA GLY A 150 5.79 -13.84 24.09
C GLY A 150 4.57 -13.28 23.35
N LEU A 151 4.70 -12.19 22.59
CA LEU A 151 3.61 -11.62 21.80
C LEU A 151 4.08 -10.99 20.49
N THR A 152 3.14 -10.79 19.57
CA THR A 152 3.39 -10.03 18.34
C THR A 152 2.16 -9.24 17.92
N TRP A 153 2.39 -8.21 17.12
CA TRP A 153 1.36 -7.40 16.50
C TRP A 153 1.33 -7.64 15.00
N LEU A 154 0.14 -7.83 14.47
CA LEU A 154 -0.10 -8.13 13.06
C LEU A 154 -1.12 -7.14 12.51
N ALA A 155 -1.00 -6.75 11.25
CA ALA A 155 -1.95 -5.86 10.60
C ALA A 155 -2.19 -6.26 9.15
N VAL A 156 -3.44 -6.14 8.73
CA VAL A 156 -3.92 -6.44 7.39
C VAL A 156 -4.51 -5.18 6.79
N PRO A 157 -4.02 -4.68 5.65
CA PRO A 157 -4.63 -3.55 4.98
C PRO A 157 -6.02 -3.94 4.44
N LEU A 158 -6.97 -3.03 4.59
CA LEU A 158 -8.35 -3.16 4.10
C LEU A 158 -8.57 -2.49 2.74
N PHE A 159 -7.51 -1.99 2.14
CA PHE A 159 -7.52 -1.33 0.84
C PHE A 159 -6.70 -2.11 -0.18
N ASP A 160 -7.06 -1.97 -1.43
CA ASP A 160 -6.31 -2.58 -2.52
C ASP A 160 -4.93 -1.93 -2.66
N LYS A 161 -3.97 -2.73 -3.13
CA LYS A 161 -2.70 -2.17 -3.54
C LYS A 161 -2.93 -1.18 -4.68
N VAL A 162 -2.39 0.02 -4.54
CA VAL A 162 -2.39 1.00 -5.62
C VAL A 162 -1.66 0.39 -6.82
N ARG A 163 -2.30 0.42 -7.98
CA ARG A 163 -1.70 -0.04 -9.23
C ARG A 163 -0.86 1.04 -9.86
N VAL A 164 0.35 0.66 -10.29
CA VAL A 164 1.27 1.52 -11.03
C VAL A 164 1.47 0.96 -12.43
N TRP A 165 1.10 1.74 -13.44
CA TRP A 165 1.34 1.46 -14.84
C TRP A 165 2.68 2.05 -15.26
N LEU A 166 3.62 1.20 -15.69
CA LEU A 166 4.90 1.60 -16.27
C LEU A 166 4.74 1.58 -17.79
N LEU A 167 4.56 2.76 -18.37
CA LEU A 167 4.33 2.93 -19.81
C LEU A 167 5.68 3.09 -20.51
N GLY A 168 6.19 1.99 -21.05
CA GLY A 168 7.51 1.81 -21.61
C GLY A 168 8.42 0.95 -20.73
N ALA A 169 9.06 -0.07 -21.32
CA ALA A 169 9.97 -1.00 -20.64
C ALA A 169 11.43 -0.56 -20.73
N SER A 170 11.75 0.68 -20.35
CA SER A 170 13.10 1.20 -20.24
C SER A 170 13.88 0.55 -19.08
N ASP A 171 15.18 0.78 -18.97
CA ASP A 171 15.97 0.31 -17.82
C ASP A 171 15.49 0.96 -16.52
N ALA A 172 15.14 2.24 -16.56
CA ALA A 172 14.53 2.90 -15.40
C ALA A 172 13.20 2.25 -15.02
N SER A 173 12.36 1.81 -15.98
CA SER A 173 11.12 1.10 -15.71
C SER A 173 11.35 -0.22 -14.98
N ALA A 174 12.38 -0.98 -15.35
CA ALA A 174 12.70 -2.26 -14.71
C ALA A 174 13.09 -2.04 -13.23
N GLU A 175 13.91 -1.05 -12.94
CA GLU A 175 14.29 -0.67 -11.58
C GLU A 175 13.07 -0.14 -10.77
N VAL A 176 12.23 0.69 -11.41
CA VAL A 176 10.99 1.16 -10.79
C VAL A 176 10.06 -0.01 -10.49
N ALA A 177 9.92 -0.98 -11.40
CA ALA A 177 9.07 -2.15 -11.18
C ALA A 177 9.48 -2.94 -9.95
N ALA A 178 10.79 -3.23 -9.82
CA ALA A 178 11.32 -3.97 -8.68
C ALA A 178 11.08 -3.24 -7.35
N LEU A 179 11.42 -1.94 -7.30
CA LEU A 179 11.31 -1.16 -6.09
C LEU A 179 9.84 -0.84 -5.73
N ALA A 180 8.99 -0.53 -6.71
CA ALA A 180 7.56 -0.30 -6.48
C ALA A 180 6.85 -1.56 -5.96
N HIS A 181 7.17 -2.72 -6.53
CA HIS A 181 6.67 -4.01 -6.00
C HIS A 181 7.12 -4.23 -4.56
N HIS A 182 8.41 -3.99 -4.26
CA HIS A 182 8.97 -4.15 -2.92
C HIS A 182 8.25 -3.29 -1.87
N VAL A 183 7.86 -2.07 -2.23
CA VAL A 183 7.11 -1.16 -1.32
C VAL A 183 5.58 -1.32 -1.43
N GLY A 184 5.11 -2.41 -2.06
CA GLY A 184 3.72 -2.85 -2.01
C GLY A 184 2.77 -2.22 -3.05
N PHE A 185 3.27 -1.76 -4.20
CA PHE A 185 2.43 -1.45 -5.35
C PHE A 185 2.09 -2.71 -6.19
N ASP A 186 0.92 -2.70 -6.84
CA ASP A 186 0.59 -3.64 -7.93
C ASP A 186 1.16 -3.09 -9.24
N VAL A 187 2.15 -3.75 -9.82
CA VAL A 187 2.89 -3.20 -10.95
C VAL A 187 2.44 -3.82 -12.27
N VAL A 188 2.14 -2.97 -13.25
CA VAL A 188 1.84 -3.35 -14.63
C VAL A 188 2.85 -2.69 -15.56
N ALA A 189 3.69 -3.47 -16.21
CA ALA A 189 4.62 -2.98 -17.25
C ALA A 189 3.96 -3.14 -18.62
N VAL A 190 4.08 -2.11 -19.46
CA VAL A 190 3.50 -2.07 -20.81
C VAL A 190 4.56 -1.65 -21.83
N ASP A 191 4.76 -2.45 -22.86
CA ASP A 191 5.62 -2.08 -24.01
C ASP A 191 5.15 -2.83 -25.27
N TYR A 192 5.58 -2.38 -26.43
CA TYR A 192 5.32 -3.03 -27.71
C TYR A 192 6.43 -4.01 -28.15
N ASP A 193 7.57 -3.98 -27.50
CA ASP A 193 8.74 -4.75 -27.89
C ASP A 193 8.98 -5.91 -26.91
N PRO A 194 8.81 -7.18 -27.38
CA PRO A 194 8.94 -8.34 -26.51
C PRO A 194 10.36 -8.52 -25.94
N ALA A 195 11.39 -7.96 -26.59
CA ALA A 195 12.75 -8.05 -26.09
C ALA A 195 12.97 -7.22 -24.80
N TYR A 196 12.15 -6.18 -24.60
CA TYR A 196 12.28 -5.31 -23.44
C TYR A 196 11.29 -5.65 -22.32
N ILE A 197 10.12 -6.25 -22.63
CA ILE A 197 9.10 -6.59 -21.63
C ILE A 197 9.17 -8.08 -21.22
N SER A 198 10.37 -8.61 -21.03
CA SER A 198 10.59 -10.00 -20.66
C SER A 198 10.32 -10.27 -19.18
N GLU A 199 10.13 -11.55 -18.83
CA GLU A 199 9.99 -12.00 -17.45
C GLU A 199 11.24 -11.74 -16.62
N GLU A 200 12.40 -11.90 -17.23
CA GLU A 200 13.69 -11.62 -16.59
C GLU A 200 13.81 -10.16 -16.13
N ARG A 201 13.32 -9.23 -16.94
CA ARG A 201 13.38 -7.79 -16.62
C ARG A 201 12.26 -7.33 -15.68
N PHE A 202 11.10 -7.97 -15.72
CA PHE A 202 9.92 -7.61 -14.94
C PHE A 202 9.33 -8.84 -14.21
N PRO A 203 10.10 -9.51 -13.32
CA PRO A 203 9.68 -10.77 -12.69
C PRO A 203 8.44 -10.61 -11.80
N ASN A 204 8.26 -9.45 -11.19
CA ASN A 204 7.20 -9.17 -10.22
C ASN A 204 6.11 -8.21 -10.75
N ALA A 205 6.04 -8.02 -12.07
CA ALA A 205 5.04 -7.17 -12.70
C ALA A 205 4.14 -7.97 -13.65
N ARG A 206 2.88 -7.59 -13.74
CA ARG A 206 2.04 -8.00 -14.84
C ARG A 206 2.57 -7.35 -16.12
N ARG A 207 2.90 -8.14 -17.11
CA ARG A 207 3.44 -7.67 -18.38
C ARG A 207 2.34 -7.61 -19.44
N VAL A 208 2.26 -6.48 -20.15
CA VAL A 208 1.32 -6.25 -21.24
C VAL A 208 2.11 -5.92 -22.48
N LEU A 209 2.16 -6.85 -23.43
CA LEU A 209 2.77 -6.66 -24.72
C LEU A 209 1.72 -6.09 -25.69
N LEU A 210 1.98 -4.88 -26.22
CA LEU A 210 1.14 -4.25 -27.24
C LEU A 210 1.50 -4.79 -28.61
N GLY A 211 0.49 -4.98 -29.47
CA GLY A 211 0.68 -5.35 -30.87
C GLY A 211 1.08 -4.16 -31.74
N GLY A 212 1.39 -4.44 -33.00
CA GLY A 212 1.60 -3.40 -34.02
C GLY A 212 2.89 -2.60 -33.94
N GLY A 213 3.78 -2.89 -32.98
CA GLY A 213 5.09 -2.23 -32.86
C GLY A 213 5.03 -0.76 -32.37
N ASN A 214 3.93 -0.36 -31.73
CA ASN A 214 3.71 0.98 -31.22
C ASN A 214 2.76 0.98 -29.99
N PHE A 215 2.34 2.16 -29.54
CA PHE A 215 1.44 2.33 -28.39
C PHE A 215 -0.04 2.54 -28.75
N ASP A 216 -0.46 2.32 -30.01
CA ASP A 216 -1.85 2.57 -30.43
C ASP A 216 -2.87 1.69 -29.69
N GLU A 217 -2.51 0.42 -29.43
CA GLU A 217 -3.37 -0.52 -28.72
C GLU A 217 -3.54 -0.17 -27.22
N LEU A 218 -2.69 0.67 -26.66
CA LEU A 218 -2.85 1.17 -25.28
C LEU A 218 -4.23 1.83 -25.10
N SER A 219 -4.74 2.49 -26.15
CA SER A 219 -6.06 3.14 -26.13
C SER A 219 -7.23 2.20 -25.84
N ARG A 220 -7.05 0.87 -26.02
CA ARG A 220 -8.06 -0.18 -25.76
C ARG A 220 -8.01 -0.71 -24.33
N ILE A 221 -7.00 -0.36 -23.58
CA ILE A 221 -6.80 -0.80 -22.20
C ILE A 221 -7.41 0.24 -21.27
N ALA A 222 -8.35 -0.19 -20.44
CA ALA A 222 -8.91 0.65 -19.39
C ALA A 222 -8.07 0.54 -18.11
N ALA A 223 -7.94 1.64 -17.39
CA ALA A 223 -7.36 1.70 -16.06
C ALA A 223 -8.37 2.28 -15.06
N ASN A 224 -8.14 2.03 -13.78
CA ASN A 224 -8.95 2.62 -12.72
C ASN A 224 -8.50 4.07 -12.48
N PRO A 225 -9.41 5.03 -12.28
CA PRO A 225 -9.04 6.40 -11.91
C PRO A 225 -8.14 6.51 -10.65
N ALA A 226 -8.18 5.53 -9.76
CA ALA A 226 -7.29 5.46 -8.59
C ALA A 226 -5.86 4.97 -8.93
N ASP A 227 -5.62 4.48 -10.16
CA ASP A 227 -4.31 3.98 -10.59
C ASP A 227 -3.32 5.14 -10.81
N TYR A 228 -2.03 4.79 -10.79
CA TYR A 228 -0.90 5.68 -11.07
C TYR A 228 -0.24 5.29 -12.40
N ALA A 229 0.38 6.25 -13.08
CA ALA A 229 1.16 5.98 -14.28
C ALA A 229 2.52 6.66 -14.25
N CYS A 230 3.54 5.93 -14.72
CA CYS A 230 4.87 6.43 -14.99
C CYS A 230 5.12 6.33 -16.49
N VAL A 231 5.24 7.46 -17.18
CA VAL A 231 5.56 7.54 -18.61
C VAL A 231 7.08 7.50 -18.74
N LEU A 232 7.59 6.33 -19.14
CA LEU A 232 9.01 5.99 -19.17
C LEU A 232 9.40 5.37 -20.52
N THR A 233 8.80 5.85 -21.62
CA THR A 233 9.02 5.27 -22.95
C THR A 233 10.46 5.43 -23.40
N ARG A 234 10.98 4.42 -24.09
CA ARG A 234 12.35 4.45 -24.58
C ARG A 234 12.53 5.55 -25.64
N GLY A 235 13.52 6.40 -25.42
CA GLY A 235 13.81 7.51 -26.34
C GLY A 235 12.70 8.55 -26.45
N HIS A 236 11.70 8.53 -25.55
CA HIS A 236 10.53 9.42 -25.56
C HIS A 236 9.63 9.29 -26.79
N MET A 237 9.70 8.15 -27.48
CA MET A 237 9.02 7.97 -28.78
C MET A 237 7.51 7.93 -28.67
N PHE A 238 6.97 7.42 -27.56
CA PHE A 238 5.54 7.23 -27.34
C PHE A 238 5.02 7.93 -26.08
N ASP A 239 5.76 8.91 -25.57
CA ASP A 239 5.33 9.73 -24.43
C ASP A 239 3.97 10.41 -24.69
N PRO A 240 3.67 10.96 -25.90
CA PRO A 240 2.39 11.56 -26.18
C PRO A 240 1.22 10.58 -26.05
N GLU A 241 1.34 9.37 -26.64
CA GLU A 241 0.32 8.33 -26.56
C GLU A 241 0.07 7.88 -25.12
N ALA A 242 1.13 7.69 -24.36
CA ALA A 242 1.07 7.32 -22.93
C ALA A 242 0.40 8.41 -22.09
N CYS A 243 0.74 9.68 -22.34
CA CYS A 243 0.11 10.82 -21.66
C CYS A 243 -1.38 10.94 -22.00
N VAL A 244 -1.75 10.83 -23.29
CA VAL A 244 -3.16 10.87 -23.73
C VAL A 244 -3.97 9.73 -23.08
N TRP A 245 -3.39 8.52 -23.01
CA TRP A 245 -4.05 7.41 -22.34
C TRP A 245 -4.29 7.70 -20.85
N SER A 246 -3.29 8.22 -20.15
CA SER A 246 -3.40 8.57 -18.73
C SER A 246 -4.47 9.64 -18.49
N ILE A 247 -4.52 10.66 -19.34
CA ILE A 247 -5.52 11.74 -19.30
C ILE A 247 -6.94 11.18 -19.50
N ARG A 248 -7.13 10.33 -20.53
CA ARG A 248 -8.44 9.73 -20.83
C ARG A 248 -8.97 8.81 -19.74
N ASN A 249 -8.08 8.11 -19.04
CA ASN A 249 -8.46 7.28 -17.89
C ASN A 249 -8.59 8.07 -16.60
N ASN A 250 -8.32 9.38 -16.61
CA ASN A 250 -8.40 10.28 -15.47
C ASN A 250 -7.66 9.74 -14.23
N LEU A 251 -6.43 9.27 -14.42
CA LEU A 251 -5.65 8.63 -13.36
C LEU A 251 -5.38 9.59 -12.20
N HIS A 252 -5.29 9.02 -11.00
CA HIS A 252 -4.97 9.77 -9.78
C HIS A 252 -3.62 10.49 -9.89
N TYR A 253 -2.62 9.79 -10.41
CA TYR A 253 -1.27 10.34 -10.61
C TYR A 253 -0.73 9.93 -11.97
N THR A 254 -0.09 10.86 -12.64
CA THR A 254 0.72 10.60 -13.84
C THR A 254 2.00 11.39 -13.76
N GLY A 255 3.13 10.71 -13.85
CA GLY A 255 4.44 11.35 -13.96
C GLY A 255 5.12 10.98 -15.27
N MET A 256 5.78 11.95 -15.92
CA MET A 256 6.50 11.74 -17.16
C MET A 256 7.98 12.04 -16.98
N MET A 257 8.84 11.13 -17.44
CA MET A 257 10.28 11.39 -17.56
C MET A 257 10.52 12.39 -18.68
N GLY A 258 11.20 13.47 -18.38
CA GLY A 258 11.49 14.46 -19.42
C GLY A 258 12.32 15.62 -18.92
N CYS A 259 12.95 16.35 -19.85
CA CYS A 259 13.60 17.63 -19.57
C CYS A 259 12.79 18.79 -20.15
N LYS A 260 13.02 19.98 -19.61
CA LYS A 260 12.29 21.20 -19.96
C LYS A 260 12.16 21.44 -21.49
N GLY A 261 13.22 21.15 -22.25
CA GLY A 261 13.24 21.39 -23.72
C GLY A 261 12.42 20.39 -24.55
N LYS A 262 11.98 19.27 -23.98
CA LYS A 262 11.10 18.29 -24.69
C LYS A 262 9.63 18.45 -24.34
N ASN A 263 9.33 19.07 -23.20
CA ASN A 263 7.98 19.20 -22.71
C ASN A 263 7.07 19.94 -23.71
N ASP A 264 7.55 20.99 -24.37
CA ASP A 264 6.75 21.77 -25.34
C ASP A 264 6.35 20.92 -26.56
N THR A 265 7.30 20.13 -27.10
CA THR A 265 7.02 19.24 -28.23
C THR A 265 6.04 18.14 -27.86
N VAL A 266 6.20 17.53 -26.68
CA VAL A 266 5.29 16.48 -26.19
C VAL A 266 3.91 17.07 -25.92
N HIS A 267 3.83 18.28 -25.37
CA HIS A 267 2.58 19.00 -25.12
C HIS A 267 1.75 19.15 -26.39
N ASP A 268 2.34 19.74 -27.45
CA ASP A 268 1.65 19.94 -28.72
C ASP A 268 1.13 18.62 -29.32
N LEU A 269 1.95 17.54 -29.22
CA LEU A 269 1.54 16.23 -29.67
C LEU A 269 0.42 15.63 -28.82
N VAL A 270 0.44 15.80 -27.51
CA VAL A 270 -0.64 15.35 -26.60
C VAL A 270 -1.96 16.02 -26.98
N LEU A 271 -1.97 17.35 -27.17
CA LEU A 271 -3.16 18.05 -27.58
C LEU A 271 -3.66 17.61 -28.96
N SER A 272 -2.75 17.45 -29.94
CA SER A 272 -3.12 16.98 -31.28
C SER A 272 -3.71 15.57 -31.31
N LYS A 273 -3.35 14.72 -30.33
CA LYS A 273 -3.86 13.36 -30.17
C LYS A 273 -5.10 13.25 -29.29
N GLY A 274 -5.67 14.38 -28.88
CA GLY A 274 -6.92 14.46 -28.12
C GLY A 274 -6.73 14.40 -26.59
N GLY A 275 -5.55 14.73 -26.11
CA GLY A 275 -5.36 15.16 -24.71
C GLY A 275 -5.96 16.55 -24.47
N THR A 276 -6.11 16.93 -23.22
CA THR A 276 -6.62 18.25 -22.82
C THR A 276 -5.54 19.05 -22.11
N GLU A 277 -5.64 20.39 -22.17
CA GLU A 277 -4.73 21.28 -21.44
C GLU A 277 -4.76 21.00 -19.93
N GLU A 278 -5.96 20.89 -19.37
CA GLU A 278 -6.14 20.54 -17.95
C GLU A 278 -5.47 19.20 -17.59
N GLY A 279 -5.66 18.18 -18.43
CA GLY A 279 -5.03 16.87 -18.24
C GLY A 279 -3.51 16.94 -18.31
N TRP A 280 -2.97 17.73 -19.25
CA TRP A 280 -1.54 17.96 -19.37
C TRP A 280 -0.95 18.66 -18.15
N GLU A 281 -1.60 19.67 -17.63
CA GLU A 281 -1.14 20.39 -16.42
C GLU A 281 -1.11 19.49 -15.16
N ARG A 282 -1.93 18.46 -15.12
CA ARG A 282 -1.91 17.46 -14.04
C ARG A 282 -0.75 16.48 -14.11
N ILE A 283 -0.10 16.33 -15.27
CA ILE A 283 1.04 15.42 -15.43
C ILE A 283 2.26 16.02 -14.74
N LYS A 284 2.83 15.31 -13.79
CA LYS A 284 4.08 15.69 -13.11
C LYS A 284 5.27 15.60 -14.06
N ARG A 285 5.98 16.69 -14.25
CA ARG A 285 7.13 16.80 -15.19
C ARG A 285 8.28 17.60 -14.57
N PRO A 286 9.46 17.07 -14.46
CA PRO A 286 9.84 15.67 -14.56
C PRO A 286 9.29 14.85 -13.40
N ILE A 287 9.06 13.54 -13.63
CA ILE A 287 8.72 12.57 -12.59
C ILE A 287 9.87 12.39 -11.61
N GLY A 288 9.53 12.14 -10.35
CA GLY A 288 10.46 11.84 -9.27
C GLY A 288 10.92 13.05 -8.46
N LEU A 289 11.34 12.77 -7.24
CA LEU A 289 11.89 13.78 -6.34
C LEU A 289 13.24 14.30 -6.84
N LYS A 290 13.49 15.60 -6.67
CA LYS A 290 14.69 16.27 -7.18
C LYS A 290 15.83 16.18 -6.18
N PHE A 291 16.69 15.18 -6.31
CA PHE A 291 17.93 15.06 -5.52
C PHE A 291 19.17 14.70 -6.36
N GLY A 292 19.07 14.88 -7.70
CA GLY A 292 20.23 14.73 -8.58
C GLY A 292 20.52 13.30 -9.02
N ALA A 293 19.50 12.41 -9.03
CA ALA A 293 19.59 11.05 -9.55
C ALA A 293 20.11 10.99 -11.00
N LYS A 294 21.00 10.06 -11.31
CA LYS A 294 21.66 9.93 -12.60
C LYS A 294 21.51 8.54 -13.23
N THR A 295 21.64 7.48 -12.42
CA THR A 295 21.53 6.09 -12.89
C THR A 295 20.08 5.63 -12.91
N PRO A 296 19.72 4.59 -13.69
CA PRO A 296 18.38 4.00 -13.66
C PRO A 296 17.91 3.65 -12.24
N ALA A 297 18.76 3.03 -11.43
CA ALA A 297 18.44 2.68 -10.04
C ALA A 297 18.22 3.91 -9.16
N GLU A 298 19.03 4.97 -9.28
CA GLU A 298 18.81 6.22 -8.54
C GLU A 298 17.53 6.94 -8.99
N LEU A 299 17.21 6.90 -10.29
CA LEU A 299 15.95 7.41 -10.82
C LEU A 299 14.76 6.63 -10.25
N ALA A 300 14.87 5.30 -10.11
CA ALA A 300 13.85 4.49 -9.48
C ALA A 300 13.58 4.91 -8.03
N ILE A 301 14.64 5.18 -7.26
CA ILE A 301 14.48 5.71 -5.89
C ILE A 301 13.71 7.04 -5.91
N ALA A 302 14.06 7.96 -6.79
CA ALA A 302 13.40 9.26 -6.93
C ALA A 302 11.91 9.11 -7.29
N ILE A 303 11.61 8.24 -8.25
CA ILE A 303 10.26 8.00 -8.74
C ILE A 303 9.41 7.30 -7.68
N VAL A 304 9.91 6.20 -7.12
CA VAL A 304 9.14 5.42 -6.13
C VAL A 304 8.93 6.21 -4.84
N ALA A 305 9.89 7.02 -4.41
CA ALA A 305 9.69 7.93 -3.28
C ALA A 305 8.56 8.94 -3.55
N GLU A 306 8.45 9.47 -4.78
CA GLU A 306 7.34 10.34 -5.16
C GLU A 306 6.00 9.58 -5.20
N LEU A 307 5.97 8.33 -5.70
CA LEU A 307 4.75 7.51 -5.68
C LEU A 307 4.27 7.20 -4.25
N VAL A 308 5.19 6.93 -3.34
CA VAL A 308 4.88 6.73 -1.91
C VAL A 308 4.33 8.01 -1.29
N ASP A 309 4.93 9.16 -1.60
CA ASP A 309 4.44 10.46 -1.17
C ASP A 309 3.01 10.73 -1.65
N GLU A 310 2.73 10.53 -2.93
CA GLU A 310 1.39 10.71 -3.50
C GLU A 310 0.36 9.75 -2.87
N ARG A 311 0.75 8.54 -2.45
CA ARG A 311 -0.13 7.58 -1.74
C ARG A 311 -0.65 8.14 -0.42
N TYR A 312 0.18 8.84 0.33
CA TYR A 312 -0.15 9.31 1.69
C TYR A 312 -0.52 10.79 1.77
N LYS A 313 -0.24 11.56 0.73
CA LYS A 313 -0.50 13.00 0.66
C LYS A 313 -1.96 13.42 0.93
N PRO A 314 -3.00 12.69 0.48
CA PRO A 314 -4.38 13.03 0.79
C PRO A 314 -4.69 13.09 2.29
N ASN A 315 -3.96 12.34 3.10
CA ASN A 315 -4.19 12.19 4.54
C ASN A 315 -3.43 13.22 5.39
N TYR A 316 -2.63 14.08 4.77
CA TYR A 316 -1.95 15.14 5.50
C TYR A 316 -2.91 16.27 5.86
N SER A 317 -2.86 16.77 7.10
CA SER A 317 -3.50 18.04 7.45
C SER A 317 -2.94 19.17 6.59
N GLU A 318 -3.70 20.25 6.40
CA GLU A 318 -3.25 21.40 5.59
C GLU A 318 -1.88 21.95 6.06
N ALA A 319 -1.69 22.08 7.37
CA ALA A 319 -0.41 22.49 7.94
C ALA A 319 0.73 21.48 7.71
N ALA A 320 0.41 20.17 7.76
CA ALA A 320 1.37 19.13 7.47
C ALA A 320 1.74 19.10 5.98
N ARG A 321 0.77 19.33 5.08
CA ARG A 321 1.02 19.47 3.63
C ARG A 321 1.96 20.63 3.34
N ALA A 322 1.68 21.83 3.85
CA ALA A 322 2.51 23.01 3.61
C ALA A 322 3.96 22.78 4.07
N LYS A 323 4.17 22.16 5.25
CA LYS A 323 5.48 21.79 5.74
C LYS A 323 6.16 20.72 4.89
N HIS A 324 5.40 19.72 4.46
CA HIS A 324 5.86 18.62 3.63
C HIS A 324 6.32 19.13 2.25
N ASP A 325 5.48 19.92 1.58
CA ASP A 325 5.80 20.50 0.27
C ASP A 325 7.02 21.42 0.34
N SER A 326 7.15 22.21 1.41
CA SER A 326 8.33 23.03 1.66
C SER A 326 9.61 22.17 1.81
N ASN A 327 9.53 21.05 2.53
CA ASN A 327 10.68 20.14 2.72
C ASN A 327 11.08 19.45 1.42
N LEU A 328 10.14 19.20 0.51
CA LEU A 328 10.39 18.58 -0.80
C LEU A 328 10.74 19.62 -1.90
N GLY A 329 10.75 20.91 -1.57
CA GLY A 329 11.03 21.98 -2.53
C GLY A 329 9.94 22.14 -3.60
N ARG A 330 8.69 21.89 -3.21
CA ARG A 330 7.47 22.04 -4.06
C ARG A 330 6.74 23.35 -3.78
#